data_94aff707c74ce93eba7d572ddfbac00c
#
_entry.id   94aff707c74ce93eba7d572ddfbac00c
#
_cell.length_a   1.000
_cell.length_b   1.000
_cell.length_c   1.000
_cell.angle_alpha   90.00
_cell.angle_beta   90.00
_cell.angle_gamma   90.00
#
_symmetry.space_group_name_H-M   'P 1'
#
loop_
_entity.id
_entity.type
_entity.pdbx_description
1 polymer ?
#
loop_
_entity_poly.entity_id
_entity_poly.type
_entity_poly.pdbx_seq_one_letter_code
_entity_poly.pdbx_strand_id
1 'polypeptide(L)'
;MTGERVLVTGASGYLGGAVAAALLAAGVPVRTLQRRPSGVPGAEDVLGTVTDPASRRAAVEGIDAVVHLAAKVTFTGDPAEFAAVNVEGTRALLADAAAAGVTRFVFVSSPSVAHTGTSIMGDGAAPAEPSRARGEYARTKAAAELLALAADSPSMAVTAVRPHLVWGPGDPQLVARVVDRASKGRLPLVGTGAALVDTCYIDDAVDGILAALRRIDVTHGQAYVLTSGEPRPIGELFSAFCRAAGVRPPAVHVPVPVASAVGAIAEVVWRIRPGDDEPPMTRFLAEQLSTAHWFDQRRTHEDLDWRPAVGVSRGLERLRAAHRDATVAAGAGDLAE
;
A
#
# COMPACT_ATOMS: atom_id res chain seq x y z
N MET A 1 -3.48 21.55 12.66
CA MET A 1 -4.37 20.39 13.01
C MET A 1 -4.64 20.28 14.53
N THR A 2 -4.49 21.35 15.28
CA THR A 2 -4.79 21.35 16.74
C THR A 2 -6.31 21.29 16.96
N GLY A 3 -6.79 20.22 17.62
CA GLY A 3 -8.20 20.00 17.94
C GLY A 3 -9.00 19.19 16.91
N GLU A 4 -8.42 18.85 15.77
CA GLU A 4 -9.07 18.02 14.74
C GLU A 4 -8.95 16.54 15.05
N ARG A 5 -10.02 15.78 14.82
CA ARG A 5 -10.05 14.33 14.97
C ARG A 5 -9.99 13.65 13.59
N VAL A 6 -9.07 12.71 13.42
CA VAL A 6 -8.87 12.00 12.16
C VAL A 6 -9.33 10.55 12.26
N LEU A 7 -10.13 10.10 11.30
CA LEU A 7 -10.44 8.68 11.10
C LEU A 7 -9.39 8.05 10.18
N VAL A 8 -8.74 6.98 10.63
CA VAL A 8 -7.87 6.13 9.80
C VAL A 8 -8.56 4.78 9.61
N THR A 9 -8.92 4.43 8.38
CA THR A 9 -9.48 3.09 8.13
C THR A 9 -8.36 2.12 7.76
N GLY A 10 -8.47 0.86 8.19
CA GLY A 10 -7.45 -0.14 7.90
C GLY A 10 -6.19 -0.03 8.78
N ALA A 11 -6.31 0.57 9.96
CA ALA A 11 -5.18 0.77 10.88
C ALA A 11 -4.60 -0.52 11.48
N SER A 12 -5.27 -1.68 11.36
CA SER A 12 -4.67 -2.98 11.68
C SER A 12 -3.69 -3.49 10.61
N GLY A 13 -3.54 -2.76 9.49
CA GLY A 13 -2.56 -3.03 8.45
C GLY A 13 -1.26 -2.25 8.65
N TYR A 14 -0.20 -2.67 7.96
CA TYR A 14 1.15 -2.13 8.08
C TYR A 14 1.21 -0.60 7.89
N LEU A 15 0.75 -0.10 6.74
CA LEU A 15 0.77 1.34 6.45
C LEU A 15 -0.28 2.11 7.28
N GLY A 16 -1.47 1.55 7.45
CA GLY A 16 -2.55 2.22 8.21
C GLY A 16 -2.21 2.39 9.69
N GLY A 17 -1.59 1.39 10.31
CA GLY A 17 -1.10 1.47 11.69
C GLY A 17 0.00 2.53 11.84
N ALA A 18 0.92 2.59 10.89
CA ALA A 18 1.98 3.60 10.89
C ALA A 18 1.43 5.03 10.74
N VAL A 19 0.43 5.24 9.86
CA VAL A 19 -0.25 6.54 9.71
C VAL A 19 -0.97 6.94 11.01
N ALA A 20 -1.70 6.02 11.64
CA ALA A 20 -2.40 6.29 12.89
C ALA A 20 -1.42 6.65 14.03
N ALA A 21 -0.31 5.89 14.14
CA ALA A 21 0.73 6.16 15.14
C ALA A 21 1.40 7.52 14.92
N ALA A 22 1.69 7.90 13.68
CA ALA A 22 2.30 9.19 13.35
C ALA A 22 1.36 10.37 13.66
N LEU A 23 0.06 10.25 13.41
CA LEU A 23 -0.93 11.26 13.78
C LEU A 23 -0.99 11.45 15.30
N LEU A 24 -1.05 10.36 16.06
CA LEU A 24 -1.05 10.40 17.53
C LEU A 24 0.24 11.01 18.08
N ALA A 25 1.40 10.65 17.50
CA ALA A 25 2.68 11.25 17.88
C ALA A 25 2.74 12.77 17.61
N ALA A 26 1.99 13.24 16.62
CA ALA A 26 1.80 14.66 16.34
C ALA A 26 0.71 15.33 17.21
N GLY A 27 0.14 14.62 18.20
CA GLY A 27 -0.89 15.13 19.09
C GLY A 27 -2.29 15.23 18.45
N VAL A 28 -2.52 14.55 17.34
CA VAL A 28 -3.82 14.52 16.66
C VAL A 28 -4.62 13.32 17.18
N PRO A 29 -5.83 13.53 17.73
CA PRO A 29 -6.72 12.44 18.15
C PRO A 29 -7.10 11.56 16.94
N VAL A 30 -6.93 10.23 17.09
CA VAL A 30 -7.20 9.26 16.02
C VAL A 30 -8.29 8.31 16.44
N ARG A 31 -9.30 8.19 15.58
CA ARG A 31 -10.22 7.04 15.57
C ARG A 31 -9.84 6.13 14.42
N THR A 32 -10.09 4.82 14.59
CA THR A 32 -9.77 3.83 13.57
C THR A 32 -10.99 2.97 13.24
N LEU A 33 -11.07 2.47 12.01
CA LEU A 33 -12.10 1.50 11.59
C LEU A 33 -11.44 0.30 10.90
N GLN A 34 -11.54 -0.86 11.52
CA GLN A 34 -11.02 -2.13 10.99
C GLN A 34 -11.64 -3.33 11.71
N ARG A 35 -11.47 -4.53 11.12
CA ARG A 35 -12.06 -5.79 11.62
C ARG A 35 -11.42 -6.34 12.90
N ARG A 36 -10.20 -5.95 13.23
CA ARG A 36 -9.41 -6.40 14.39
C ARG A 36 -8.85 -5.17 15.09
N PRO A 37 -8.51 -5.22 16.36
CA PRO A 37 -7.85 -4.11 17.04
C PRO A 37 -6.67 -3.57 16.22
N SER A 38 -6.51 -2.26 16.21
CA SER A 38 -5.43 -1.60 15.44
C SER A 38 -4.04 -1.95 15.99
N GLY A 39 -3.96 -2.20 17.30
CA GLY A 39 -2.69 -2.34 18.00
C GLY A 39 -1.94 -1.02 18.17
N VAL A 40 -2.57 0.11 17.86
CA VAL A 40 -1.95 1.44 17.96
C VAL A 40 -2.34 2.06 19.30
N PRO A 41 -1.38 2.20 20.26
CA PRO A 41 -1.68 2.76 21.57
C PRO A 41 -2.22 4.18 21.49
N GLY A 42 -3.34 4.44 22.15
CA GLY A 42 -3.98 5.77 22.17
C GLY A 42 -4.99 6.00 21.04
N ALA A 43 -5.14 5.09 20.08
CA ALA A 43 -6.20 5.16 19.09
C ALA A 43 -7.55 4.70 19.66
N GLU A 44 -8.63 5.35 19.25
CA GLU A 44 -10.00 4.93 19.54
C GLU A 44 -10.46 3.92 18.46
N ASP A 45 -10.47 2.63 18.79
CA ASP A 45 -10.82 1.58 17.84
C ASP A 45 -12.35 1.40 17.70
N VAL A 46 -12.85 1.53 16.48
CA VAL A 46 -14.16 1.05 16.05
C VAL A 46 -13.96 -0.27 15.32
N LEU A 47 -14.42 -1.37 15.92
CA LEU A 47 -14.32 -2.69 15.31
C LEU A 47 -15.49 -2.92 14.35
N GLY A 48 -15.18 -3.19 13.10
CA GLY A 48 -16.16 -3.39 12.05
C GLY A 48 -15.54 -3.35 10.65
N THR A 49 -16.37 -3.13 9.67
CA THR A 49 -15.95 -3.12 8.27
C THR A 49 -16.58 -1.95 7.51
N VAL A 50 -15.89 -1.48 6.47
CA VAL A 50 -16.44 -0.46 5.56
C VAL A 50 -17.69 -0.91 4.80
N THR A 51 -18.00 -2.21 4.81
CA THR A 51 -19.24 -2.76 4.21
C THR A 51 -20.43 -2.72 5.17
N ASP A 52 -20.19 -2.53 6.49
CA ASP A 52 -21.26 -2.45 7.50
C ASP A 52 -21.68 -1.00 7.77
N PRO A 53 -22.95 -0.63 7.50
CA PRO A 53 -23.42 0.73 7.71
C PRO A 53 -23.36 1.24 9.15
N ALA A 54 -23.53 0.37 10.15
CA ALA A 54 -23.48 0.78 11.55
C ALA A 54 -22.07 1.16 11.95
N SER A 55 -21.08 0.31 11.58
CA SER A 55 -19.66 0.56 11.86
C SER A 55 -19.16 1.85 11.17
N ARG A 56 -19.55 2.10 9.91
CA ARG A 56 -19.15 3.33 9.20
C ARG A 56 -19.71 4.59 9.88
N ARG A 57 -21.01 4.61 10.20
CA ARG A 57 -21.63 5.77 10.86
C ARG A 57 -20.98 6.06 12.21
N ALA A 58 -20.75 5.03 13.03
CA ALA A 58 -20.06 5.18 14.30
C ALA A 58 -18.62 5.69 14.12
N ALA A 59 -17.94 5.24 13.05
CA ALA A 59 -16.57 5.65 12.78
C ALA A 59 -16.46 7.12 12.35
N VAL A 60 -17.39 7.66 11.58
CA VAL A 60 -17.32 9.05 11.06
C VAL A 60 -17.94 10.09 12.01
N GLU A 61 -18.63 9.70 13.06
CA GLU A 61 -19.28 10.63 13.99
C GLU A 61 -18.25 11.53 14.70
N GLY A 62 -18.37 12.85 14.54
CA GLY A 62 -17.46 13.83 15.16
C GLY A 62 -16.03 13.78 14.61
N ILE A 63 -15.86 13.38 13.35
CA ILE A 63 -14.59 13.34 12.62
C ILE A 63 -14.48 14.54 11.69
N ASP A 64 -13.30 15.16 11.64
CA ASP A 64 -13.01 16.31 10.77
C ASP A 64 -12.35 15.88 9.45
N ALA A 65 -11.54 14.81 9.49
CA ALA A 65 -10.82 14.32 8.34
C ALA A 65 -10.72 12.78 8.31
N VAL A 66 -10.67 12.21 7.11
CA VAL A 66 -10.54 10.77 6.89
C VAL A 66 -9.28 10.46 6.09
N VAL A 67 -8.50 9.47 6.53
CA VAL A 67 -7.46 8.82 5.75
C VAL A 67 -7.91 7.37 5.48
N HIS A 68 -8.31 7.10 4.25
CA HIS A 68 -8.94 5.82 3.89
C HIS A 68 -7.94 4.85 3.27
N LEU A 69 -7.47 3.87 4.08
CA LEU A 69 -6.54 2.81 3.64
C LEU A 69 -7.21 1.43 3.57
N ALA A 70 -8.40 1.26 4.17
CA ALA A 70 -9.07 -0.04 4.18
C ALA A 70 -9.34 -0.52 2.75
N ALA A 71 -8.83 -1.69 2.41
CA ALA A 71 -9.04 -2.34 1.12
C ALA A 71 -8.81 -3.85 1.23
N LYS A 72 -9.41 -4.62 0.31
CA LYS A 72 -9.02 -6.00 0.04
C LYS A 72 -7.82 -5.95 -0.92
N VAL A 73 -6.65 -6.42 -0.46
CA VAL A 73 -5.36 -6.27 -1.16
C VAL A 73 -4.74 -7.60 -1.64
N THR A 74 -5.49 -8.70 -1.61
CA THR A 74 -5.03 -10.01 -2.08
C THR A 74 -4.91 -10.04 -3.61
N PHE A 75 -4.04 -10.90 -4.16
CA PHE A 75 -3.90 -11.06 -5.62
C PHE A 75 -5.00 -11.95 -6.22
N THR A 76 -5.66 -12.76 -5.40
CA THR A 76 -6.73 -13.69 -5.77
C THR A 76 -7.90 -13.55 -4.81
N GLY A 77 -9.07 -14.04 -5.22
CA GLY A 77 -10.28 -14.01 -4.42
C GLY A 77 -11.52 -13.74 -5.25
N ASP A 78 -12.68 -13.73 -4.60
CA ASP A 78 -13.96 -13.48 -5.26
C ASP A 78 -14.03 -12.01 -5.74
N PRO A 79 -14.26 -11.75 -7.04
CA PRO A 79 -14.48 -10.41 -7.59
C PRO A 79 -15.58 -9.62 -6.87
N ALA A 80 -16.63 -10.29 -6.40
CA ALA A 80 -17.72 -9.66 -5.67
C ALA A 80 -17.25 -9.08 -4.32
N GLU A 81 -16.37 -9.77 -3.60
CA GLU A 81 -15.79 -9.26 -2.37
C GLU A 81 -14.87 -8.06 -2.60
N PHE A 82 -14.06 -8.09 -3.68
CA PHE A 82 -13.26 -6.92 -4.06
C PHE A 82 -14.15 -5.71 -4.36
N ALA A 83 -15.22 -5.90 -5.12
CA ALA A 83 -16.17 -4.85 -5.43
C ALA A 83 -16.87 -4.33 -4.16
N ALA A 84 -17.35 -5.23 -3.31
CA ALA A 84 -18.04 -4.87 -2.08
C ALA A 84 -17.16 -4.03 -1.13
N VAL A 85 -15.91 -4.44 -0.91
CA VAL A 85 -15.00 -3.74 0.02
C VAL A 85 -14.42 -2.49 -0.62
N ASN A 86 -13.79 -2.62 -1.80
CA ASN A 86 -12.98 -1.55 -2.37
C ASN A 86 -13.84 -0.48 -3.06
N VAL A 87 -14.94 -0.84 -3.69
CA VAL A 87 -15.78 0.10 -4.45
C VAL A 87 -16.96 0.56 -3.62
N GLU A 88 -17.85 -0.37 -3.24
CA GLU A 88 -19.08 -0.01 -2.54
C GLU A 88 -18.82 0.43 -1.10
N GLY A 89 -17.86 -0.18 -0.41
CA GLY A 89 -17.38 0.28 0.92
C GLY A 89 -16.83 1.69 0.87
N THR A 90 -16.00 2.02 -0.12
CA THR A 90 -15.48 3.38 -0.32
C THR A 90 -16.60 4.37 -0.66
N ARG A 91 -17.50 4.02 -1.60
CA ARG A 91 -18.66 4.84 -1.95
C ARG A 91 -19.49 5.20 -0.72
N ALA A 92 -19.81 4.20 0.08
CA ALA A 92 -20.64 4.36 1.26
C ALA A 92 -19.92 5.16 2.35
N LEU A 93 -18.62 4.96 2.53
CA LEU A 93 -17.83 5.74 3.50
C LEU A 93 -17.75 7.23 3.10
N LEU A 94 -17.58 7.54 1.81
CA LEU A 94 -17.59 8.91 1.30
C LEU A 94 -18.95 9.58 1.59
N ALA A 95 -20.06 8.88 1.34
CA ALA A 95 -21.40 9.38 1.61
C ALA A 95 -21.64 9.60 3.12
N ASP A 96 -21.27 8.62 3.96
CA ASP A 96 -21.40 8.73 5.43
C ASP A 96 -20.51 9.86 5.97
N ALA A 97 -19.29 10.03 5.45
CA ALA A 97 -18.36 11.09 5.82
C ALA A 97 -18.93 12.49 5.46
N ALA A 98 -19.42 12.66 4.24
CA ALA A 98 -20.05 13.91 3.82
C ALA A 98 -21.29 14.25 4.67
N ALA A 99 -22.14 13.25 4.97
CA ALA A 99 -23.32 13.42 5.82
C ALA A 99 -22.96 13.78 7.28
N ALA A 100 -21.80 13.30 7.77
CA ALA A 100 -21.29 13.61 9.11
C ALA A 100 -20.54 14.97 9.18
N GLY A 101 -20.39 15.68 8.06
CA GLY A 101 -19.70 16.98 8.01
C GLY A 101 -18.17 16.88 7.96
N VAL A 102 -17.62 15.73 7.56
CA VAL A 102 -16.19 15.60 7.29
C VAL A 102 -15.80 16.55 6.16
N THR A 103 -14.75 17.34 6.37
CA THR A 103 -14.32 18.36 5.41
C THR A 103 -13.13 17.95 4.55
N ARG A 104 -12.37 16.90 4.94
CA ARG A 104 -11.15 16.47 4.26
C ARG A 104 -11.09 14.95 4.17
N PHE A 105 -10.77 14.43 2.98
CA PHE A 105 -10.72 13.01 2.72
C PHE A 105 -9.49 12.66 1.87
N VAL A 106 -8.55 11.90 2.42
CA VAL A 106 -7.40 11.35 1.70
C VAL A 106 -7.69 9.90 1.36
N PHE A 107 -7.81 9.61 0.07
CA PHE A 107 -7.95 8.24 -0.44
C PHE A 107 -6.57 7.65 -0.72
N VAL A 108 -6.17 6.60 0.01
CA VAL A 108 -4.91 5.90 -0.26
C VAL A 108 -5.15 4.83 -1.33
N SER A 109 -4.66 5.12 -2.52
CA SER A 109 -4.75 4.32 -3.73
C SER A 109 -3.47 3.50 -3.96
N SER A 110 -3.15 3.19 -5.21
CA SER A 110 -1.94 2.47 -5.64
C SER A 110 -1.61 2.86 -7.08
N PRO A 111 -0.34 2.94 -7.51
CA PRO A 111 0.01 3.15 -8.92
C PRO A 111 -0.51 2.07 -9.86
N SER A 112 -0.84 0.88 -9.36
CA SER A 112 -1.44 -0.20 -10.14
C SER A 112 -2.76 0.18 -10.84
N VAL A 113 -3.45 1.24 -10.38
CA VAL A 113 -4.70 1.75 -10.98
C VAL A 113 -4.51 2.31 -12.39
N ALA A 114 -3.28 2.74 -12.72
CA ALA A 114 -2.89 3.23 -14.05
C ALA A 114 -2.01 2.24 -14.82
N HIS A 115 -1.72 1.06 -14.24
CA HIS A 115 -0.87 0.06 -14.89
C HIS A 115 -1.69 -0.81 -15.85
N THR A 116 -1.36 -0.77 -17.13
CA THR A 116 -2.08 -1.45 -18.21
C THR A 116 -1.32 -2.63 -18.81
N GLY A 117 -0.27 -3.11 -18.14
CA GLY A 117 0.59 -4.21 -18.59
C GLY A 117 1.84 -3.77 -19.36
N THR A 118 2.10 -2.47 -19.44
CA THR A 118 3.31 -1.89 -20.04
C THR A 118 4.15 -1.17 -18.98
N SER A 119 5.42 -0.91 -19.29
CA SER A 119 6.27 -0.13 -18.41
C SER A 119 5.73 1.28 -18.19
N ILE A 120 5.86 1.79 -16.97
CA ILE A 120 5.64 3.19 -16.59
C ILE A 120 7.01 3.80 -16.37
N MET A 121 7.37 4.82 -17.15
CA MET A 121 8.73 5.35 -17.16
C MET A 121 8.73 6.87 -17.12
N GLY A 122 8.72 7.43 -15.91
CA GLY A 122 8.73 8.87 -15.68
C GLY A 122 7.38 9.55 -15.90
N ASP A 123 6.30 8.79 -15.90
CA ASP A 123 4.96 9.35 -15.88
C ASP A 123 4.63 9.84 -14.46
N GLY A 124 3.80 10.88 -14.36
CA GLY A 124 3.20 11.29 -13.10
C GLY A 124 2.04 10.36 -12.68
N ALA A 125 1.10 10.89 -11.91
CA ALA A 125 -0.12 10.17 -11.58
C ALA A 125 -1.09 10.16 -12.79
N ALA A 126 -0.83 9.30 -13.77
CA ALA A 126 -1.74 9.11 -14.92
C ALA A 126 -3.16 8.74 -14.46
N PRO A 127 -4.21 9.03 -15.22
CA PRO A 127 -5.59 8.69 -14.87
C PRO A 127 -5.77 7.21 -14.52
N ALA A 128 -6.60 6.94 -13.53
CA ALA A 128 -6.98 5.56 -13.20
C ALA A 128 -7.86 4.96 -14.31
N GLU A 129 -7.52 3.74 -14.74
CA GLU A 129 -8.20 3.08 -15.86
C GLU A 129 -8.79 1.72 -15.43
N PRO A 130 -9.99 1.66 -14.81
CA PRO A 130 -10.57 0.40 -14.32
C PRO A 130 -10.75 -0.66 -15.41
N SER A 131 -11.06 -0.24 -16.64
CA SER A 131 -11.29 -1.14 -17.78
C SER A 131 -10.02 -1.82 -18.30
N ARG A 132 -8.85 -1.24 -18.04
CA ARG A 132 -7.53 -1.73 -18.51
C ARG A 132 -6.65 -2.23 -17.38
N ALA A 133 -7.02 -1.94 -16.13
CA ALA A 133 -6.27 -2.35 -14.95
C ALA A 133 -6.15 -3.87 -14.83
N ARG A 134 -4.98 -4.35 -14.42
CA ARG A 134 -4.65 -5.78 -14.38
C ARG A 134 -4.97 -6.39 -13.02
N GLY A 135 -5.92 -7.31 -13.01
CA GLY A 135 -6.40 -8.01 -11.81
C GLY A 135 -7.47 -7.26 -11.02
N GLU A 136 -8.19 -7.99 -10.17
CA GLU A 136 -9.36 -7.46 -9.44
C GLU A 136 -8.99 -6.35 -8.44
N TYR A 137 -7.84 -6.47 -7.79
CA TYR A 137 -7.35 -5.44 -6.88
C TYR A 137 -7.17 -4.10 -7.62
N ALA A 138 -6.36 -4.08 -8.70
CA ALA A 138 -6.08 -2.85 -9.44
C ALA A 138 -7.36 -2.27 -10.07
N ARG A 139 -8.23 -3.12 -10.63
CA ARG A 139 -9.51 -2.72 -11.22
C ARG A 139 -10.43 -2.04 -10.20
N THR A 140 -10.60 -2.65 -9.02
CA THR A 140 -11.48 -2.11 -7.99
C THR A 140 -10.88 -0.89 -7.28
N LYS A 141 -9.55 -0.83 -7.10
CA LYS A 141 -8.89 0.38 -6.59
C LYS A 141 -8.98 1.54 -7.57
N ALA A 142 -8.88 1.28 -8.89
CA ALA A 142 -9.06 2.30 -9.92
C ALA A 142 -10.49 2.86 -9.91
N ALA A 143 -11.50 1.99 -9.84
CA ALA A 143 -12.89 2.42 -9.72
C ALA A 143 -13.15 3.22 -8.44
N ALA A 144 -12.58 2.79 -7.31
CA ALA A 144 -12.72 3.48 -6.03
C ALA A 144 -12.02 4.85 -6.02
N GLU A 145 -10.87 4.98 -6.67
CA GLU A 145 -10.16 6.26 -6.81
C GLU A 145 -10.98 7.27 -7.62
N LEU A 146 -11.55 6.84 -8.74
CA LEU A 146 -12.44 7.70 -9.53
C LEU A 146 -13.66 8.14 -8.73
N LEU A 147 -14.26 7.26 -7.93
CA LEU A 147 -15.35 7.61 -7.01
C LEU A 147 -14.92 8.60 -5.95
N ALA A 148 -13.73 8.41 -5.36
CA ALA A 148 -13.21 9.31 -4.34
C ALA A 148 -12.97 10.72 -4.92
N LEU A 149 -12.28 10.82 -6.05
CA LEU A 149 -12.04 12.11 -6.70
C LEU A 149 -13.33 12.78 -7.20
N ALA A 150 -14.33 12.00 -7.62
CA ALA A 150 -15.63 12.54 -8.02
C ALA A 150 -16.47 13.06 -6.82
N ALA A 151 -16.12 12.68 -5.59
CA ALA A 151 -16.76 13.20 -4.37
C ALA A 151 -16.14 14.52 -3.88
N ASP A 152 -15.08 15.00 -4.55
CA ASP A 152 -14.49 16.31 -4.26
C ASP A 152 -15.50 17.42 -4.45
N SER A 153 -15.64 18.29 -3.45
CA SER A 153 -16.66 19.33 -3.43
C SER A 153 -16.26 20.48 -2.49
N PRO A 154 -16.92 21.64 -2.57
CA PRO A 154 -16.68 22.73 -1.63
C PRO A 154 -16.91 22.37 -0.15
N SER A 155 -17.70 21.33 0.14
CA SER A 155 -17.97 20.87 1.52
C SER A 155 -17.03 19.78 1.99
N MET A 156 -16.40 19.02 1.09
CA MET A 156 -15.45 17.97 1.42
C MET A 156 -14.36 17.89 0.34
N ALA A 157 -13.19 18.40 0.67
CA ALA A 157 -12.02 18.31 -0.18
C ALA A 157 -11.49 16.87 -0.21
N VAL A 158 -11.26 16.32 -1.40
CA VAL A 158 -10.79 14.93 -1.58
C VAL A 158 -9.53 14.90 -2.41
N THR A 159 -8.51 14.20 -1.94
CA THR A 159 -7.29 13.91 -2.71
C THR A 159 -6.98 12.42 -2.69
N ALA A 160 -6.30 11.93 -3.73
CA ALA A 160 -5.82 10.56 -3.79
C ALA A 160 -4.30 10.52 -3.74
N VAL A 161 -3.74 9.58 -2.98
CA VAL A 161 -2.30 9.30 -2.96
C VAL A 161 -2.03 7.85 -3.31
N ARG A 162 -0.98 7.59 -4.08
CA ARG A 162 -0.59 6.27 -4.60
C ARG A 162 0.81 5.89 -4.12
N PRO A 163 0.98 5.41 -2.87
CA PRO A 163 2.26 4.89 -2.42
C PRO A 163 2.64 3.65 -3.25
N HIS A 164 3.88 3.59 -3.76
CA HIS A 164 4.35 2.49 -4.59
C HIS A 164 5.27 1.57 -3.82
N LEU A 165 4.92 0.28 -3.75
CA LEU A 165 5.72 -0.76 -3.12
C LEU A 165 6.31 -0.30 -1.77
N VAL A 166 5.42 -0.05 -0.81
CA VAL A 166 5.81 0.40 0.53
C VAL A 166 6.52 -0.74 1.26
N TRP A 167 7.67 -0.42 1.85
CA TRP A 167 8.50 -1.38 2.56
C TRP A 167 9.24 -0.76 3.75
N GLY A 168 9.72 -1.61 4.66
CA GLY A 168 10.49 -1.23 5.84
C GLY A 168 10.50 -2.36 6.87
N PRO A 169 11.00 -2.10 8.09
CA PRO A 169 10.93 -3.07 9.18
C PRO A 169 9.49 -3.49 9.48
N GLY A 170 9.26 -4.80 9.63
CA GLY A 170 7.93 -5.34 9.91
C GLY A 170 6.97 -5.42 8.72
N ASP A 171 7.43 -5.09 7.49
CA ASP A 171 6.60 -5.24 6.29
C ASP A 171 6.24 -6.71 6.01
N PRO A 172 4.95 -7.09 6.06
CA PRO A 172 4.52 -8.46 5.83
C PRO A 172 4.31 -8.81 4.35
N GLN A 173 4.33 -7.81 3.47
CA GLN A 173 3.90 -7.95 2.07
C GLN A 173 5.07 -8.13 1.12
N LEU A 174 6.01 -7.20 1.06
CA LEU A 174 7.12 -7.21 0.11
C LEU A 174 8.36 -7.86 0.72
N VAL A 175 8.91 -7.28 1.79
CA VAL A 175 10.16 -7.75 2.38
C VAL A 175 10.01 -9.17 2.94
N ALA A 176 8.98 -9.43 3.75
CA ALA A 176 8.78 -10.74 4.35
C ALA A 176 8.61 -11.85 3.29
N ARG A 177 7.85 -11.57 2.21
CA ARG A 177 7.66 -12.54 1.11
C ARG A 177 8.94 -12.80 0.31
N VAL A 178 9.73 -11.74 0.04
CA VAL A 178 11.03 -11.88 -0.65
C VAL A 178 11.97 -12.72 0.18
N VAL A 179 12.11 -12.42 1.46
CA VAL A 179 12.98 -13.14 2.39
C VAL A 179 12.54 -14.58 2.59
N ASP A 180 11.25 -14.84 2.82
CA ASP A 180 10.69 -16.19 2.96
C ASP A 180 10.92 -17.04 1.71
N ARG A 181 10.63 -16.51 0.52
CA ARG A 181 10.86 -17.26 -0.73
C ARG A 181 12.34 -17.51 -0.99
N ALA A 182 13.19 -16.52 -0.70
CA ALA A 182 14.63 -16.66 -0.87
C ALA A 182 15.21 -17.70 0.09
N SER A 183 14.81 -17.72 1.35
CA SER A 183 15.27 -18.70 2.35
C SER A 183 14.91 -20.15 1.96
N LYS A 184 13.77 -20.32 1.27
CA LYS A 184 13.30 -21.60 0.74
C LYS A 184 13.86 -21.93 -0.65
N GLY A 185 14.74 -21.09 -1.22
CA GLY A 185 15.27 -21.28 -2.59
C GLY A 185 14.20 -21.17 -3.69
N ARG A 186 13.09 -20.47 -3.42
CA ARG A 186 11.91 -20.35 -4.31
C ARG A 186 11.69 -18.96 -4.87
N LEU A 187 12.71 -18.11 -4.84
CA LEU A 187 12.66 -16.74 -5.39
C LEU A 187 13.50 -16.66 -6.68
N PRO A 188 12.93 -16.92 -7.86
CA PRO A 188 13.61 -16.64 -9.11
C PRO A 188 13.48 -15.15 -9.45
N LEU A 189 14.44 -14.62 -10.22
CA LEU A 189 14.32 -13.36 -10.92
C LEU A 189 13.60 -13.58 -12.26
N VAL A 190 12.58 -12.77 -12.53
CA VAL A 190 11.87 -12.83 -13.82
C VAL A 190 12.63 -12.01 -14.85
N GLY A 191 12.90 -12.59 -16.01
CA GLY A 191 13.74 -11.98 -17.03
C GLY A 191 15.17 -11.78 -16.53
N THR A 192 15.74 -10.61 -16.81
CA THR A 192 17.10 -10.23 -16.38
C THR A 192 17.14 -9.67 -14.95
N GLY A 193 15.99 -9.35 -14.35
CA GLY A 193 15.91 -8.62 -13.09
C GLY A 193 16.32 -7.14 -13.19
N ALA A 194 16.49 -6.61 -14.40
CA ALA A 194 16.94 -5.23 -14.66
C ALA A 194 15.80 -4.21 -14.77
N ALA A 195 14.53 -4.64 -14.67
CA ALA A 195 13.40 -3.72 -14.65
C ALA A 195 13.57 -2.70 -13.53
N LEU A 196 13.56 -1.41 -13.87
CA LEU A 196 13.70 -0.33 -12.91
C LEU A 196 12.39 -0.14 -12.15
N VAL A 197 12.47 -0.26 -10.85
CA VAL A 197 11.31 -0.13 -9.96
C VAL A 197 11.62 0.91 -8.90
N ASP A 198 10.74 1.89 -8.77
CA ASP A 198 10.75 2.82 -7.67
C ASP A 198 9.96 2.22 -6.49
N THR A 199 10.34 2.57 -5.28
CA THR A 199 9.69 2.08 -4.06
C THR A 199 9.51 3.22 -3.08
N CYS A 200 8.74 3.03 -2.02
CA CYS A 200 8.57 4.02 -0.98
C CYS A 200 8.90 3.40 0.40
N TYR A 201 9.84 4.00 1.12
CA TYR A 201 10.08 3.57 2.51
C TYR A 201 8.88 3.95 3.38
N ILE A 202 8.55 3.15 4.39
CA ILE A 202 7.34 3.31 5.20
C ILE A 202 7.19 4.71 5.80
N ASP A 203 8.25 5.27 6.37
CA ASP A 203 8.18 6.61 6.99
C ASP A 203 7.93 7.68 5.93
N ASP A 204 8.57 7.58 4.76
CA ASP A 204 8.33 8.50 3.64
C ASP A 204 6.89 8.39 3.12
N ALA A 205 6.34 7.17 3.05
CA ALA A 205 4.94 6.95 2.64
C ALA A 205 3.96 7.58 3.64
N VAL A 206 4.21 7.42 4.94
CA VAL A 206 3.43 8.04 6.01
C VAL A 206 3.49 9.55 5.91
N ASP A 207 4.69 10.13 5.81
CA ASP A 207 4.88 11.57 5.71
C ASP A 207 4.20 12.16 4.46
N GLY A 208 4.26 11.45 3.32
CA GLY A 208 3.58 11.85 2.09
C GLY A 208 2.05 11.83 2.20
N ILE A 209 1.48 10.80 2.86
CA ILE A 209 0.04 10.74 3.15
C ILE A 209 -0.39 11.89 4.07
N LEU A 210 0.39 12.17 5.11
CA LEU A 210 0.10 13.27 6.03
C LEU A 210 0.32 14.64 5.38
N ALA A 211 1.27 14.77 4.45
CA ALA A 211 1.45 15.97 3.64
C ALA A 211 0.22 16.22 2.76
N ALA A 212 -0.32 15.19 2.11
CA ALA A 212 -1.56 15.30 1.34
C ALA A 212 -2.74 15.75 2.22
N LEU A 213 -2.84 15.26 3.45
CA LEU A 213 -3.87 15.71 4.39
C LEU A 213 -3.68 17.18 4.82
N ARG A 214 -2.45 17.61 5.05
CA ARG A 214 -2.13 19.02 5.42
C ARG A 214 -2.33 19.99 4.27
N ARG A 215 -2.05 19.55 3.04
CA ARG A 215 -2.10 20.39 1.82
C ARG A 215 -3.36 20.17 1.00
N ILE A 216 -4.41 19.61 1.59
CA ILE A 216 -5.60 19.17 0.85
C ILE A 216 -6.33 20.35 0.17
N ASP A 217 -6.19 21.56 0.71
CA ASP A 217 -6.68 22.80 0.13
C ASP A 217 -6.06 23.13 -1.24
N VAL A 218 -4.86 22.61 -1.52
CA VAL A 218 -4.15 22.76 -2.80
C VAL A 218 -4.27 21.51 -3.65
N THR A 219 -4.36 20.33 -3.02
CA THR A 219 -4.23 19.03 -3.69
C THR A 219 -5.57 18.33 -3.99
N HIS A 220 -6.69 18.89 -3.54
CA HIS A 220 -8.01 18.30 -3.75
C HIS A 220 -8.35 18.14 -5.25
N GLY A 221 -9.17 17.16 -5.58
CA GLY A 221 -9.51 16.78 -6.95
C GLY A 221 -8.38 16.10 -7.73
N GLN A 222 -7.21 15.84 -7.11
CA GLN A 222 -6.01 15.34 -7.79
C GLN A 222 -5.50 14.02 -7.18
N ALA A 223 -4.67 13.30 -7.98
CA ALA A 223 -3.95 12.12 -7.53
C ALA A 223 -2.43 12.36 -7.58
N TYR A 224 -1.70 11.80 -6.61
CA TYR A 224 -0.25 11.92 -6.47
C TYR A 224 0.39 10.55 -6.24
N VAL A 225 1.51 10.27 -6.90
CA VAL A 225 2.31 9.07 -6.63
C VAL A 225 3.35 9.38 -5.56
N LEU A 226 3.51 8.50 -4.58
CA LEU A 226 4.51 8.63 -3.52
C LEU A 226 5.57 7.54 -3.70
N THR A 227 6.80 7.96 -3.99
CA THR A 227 7.97 7.07 -4.13
C THR A 227 9.22 7.73 -3.57
N SER A 228 10.28 6.95 -3.41
CA SER A 228 11.59 7.49 -2.99
C SER A 228 12.27 8.31 -4.09
N GLY A 229 11.81 8.23 -5.36
CA GLY A 229 12.47 8.88 -6.49
C GLY A 229 13.85 8.30 -6.81
N GLU A 230 14.12 7.08 -6.36
CA GLU A 230 15.37 6.34 -6.53
C GLU A 230 15.11 4.98 -7.21
N PRO A 231 14.74 4.95 -8.51
CA PRO A 231 14.45 3.69 -9.18
C PRO A 231 15.68 2.78 -9.21
N ARG A 232 15.50 1.51 -8.83
CA ARG A 232 16.53 0.48 -8.79
C ARG A 232 16.11 -0.74 -9.62
N PRO A 233 17.06 -1.51 -10.17
CA PRO A 233 16.74 -2.81 -10.73
C PRO A 233 16.06 -3.71 -9.69
N ILE A 234 14.95 -4.37 -10.06
CA ILE A 234 14.18 -5.21 -9.12
C ILE A 234 15.03 -6.33 -8.52
N GLY A 235 15.95 -6.91 -9.30
CA GLY A 235 16.89 -7.93 -8.83
C GLY A 235 17.88 -7.40 -7.79
N GLU A 236 18.29 -6.13 -7.91
CA GLU A 236 19.15 -5.47 -6.94
C GLU A 236 18.40 -5.21 -5.62
N LEU A 237 17.15 -4.73 -5.70
CA LEU A 237 16.28 -4.53 -4.53
C LEU A 237 16.05 -5.84 -3.78
N PHE A 238 15.67 -6.91 -4.47
CA PHE A 238 15.47 -8.22 -3.84
C PHE A 238 16.74 -8.75 -3.20
N SER A 239 17.87 -8.58 -3.88
CA SER A 239 19.17 -8.96 -3.33
C SER A 239 19.55 -8.14 -2.09
N ALA A 240 19.19 -6.85 -2.06
CA ALA A 240 19.42 -5.98 -0.92
C ALA A 240 18.55 -6.36 0.28
N PHE A 241 17.27 -6.68 0.07
CA PHE A 241 16.37 -7.18 1.13
C PHE A 241 16.87 -8.50 1.71
N CYS A 242 17.28 -9.45 0.85
CA CYS A 242 17.86 -10.73 1.30
C CYS A 242 19.12 -10.50 2.14
N ARG A 243 20.04 -9.66 1.67
CA ARG A 243 21.26 -9.34 2.43
C ARG A 243 20.98 -8.64 3.76
N ALA A 244 19.97 -7.75 3.79
CA ALA A 244 19.56 -7.10 5.03
C ALA A 244 19.05 -8.11 6.07
N ALA A 245 18.37 -9.16 5.62
CA ALA A 245 17.83 -10.24 6.46
C ALA A 245 18.81 -11.42 6.67
N GLY A 246 20.06 -11.33 6.20
CA GLY A 246 21.04 -12.43 6.33
C GLY A 246 20.71 -13.67 5.48
N VAL A 247 19.86 -13.54 4.45
CA VAL A 247 19.45 -14.62 3.56
C VAL A 247 20.20 -14.54 2.23
N ARG A 248 20.48 -15.71 1.61
CA ARG A 248 21.15 -15.76 0.31
C ARG A 248 20.28 -15.09 -0.78
N PRO A 249 20.85 -14.14 -1.56
CA PRO A 249 20.13 -13.51 -2.67
C PRO A 249 19.69 -14.50 -3.77
N PRO A 250 18.64 -14.15 -4.54
CA PRO A 250 18.22 -14.96 -5.69
C PRO A 250 19.30 -14.97 -6.76
N ALA A 251 19.55 -16.17 -7.36
CA ALA A 251 20.54 -16.35 -8.43
C ALA A 251 19.96 -16.99 -9.69
N VAL A 252 18.74 -17.51 -9.60
CA VAL A 252 18.09 -18.22 -10.72
C VAL A 252 17.25 -17.23 -11.51
N HIS A 253 17.40 -17.21 -12.84
CA HIS A 253 16.61 -16.41 -13.75
C HIS A 253 15.59 -17.27 -14.49
N VAL A 254 14.35 -16.78 -14.58
CA VAL A 254 13.27 -17.43 -15.33
C VAL A 254 12.83 -16.50 -16.46
N PRO A 255 12.82 -16.96 -17.72
CA PRO A 255 12.33 -16.15 -18.83
C PRO A 255 10.89 -15.66 -18.61
N VAL A 256 10.60 -14.40 -19.01
CA VAL A 256 9.27 -13.79 -18.82
C VAL A 256 8.13 -14.67 -19.37
N PRO A 257 8.21 -15.24 -20.58
CA PRO A 257 7.13 -16.11 -21.08
C PRO A 257 6.87 -17.33 -20.20
N VAL A 258 7.94 -17.91 -19.62
CA VAL A 258 7.84 -19.08 -18.72
C VAL A 258 7.17 -18.66 -17.41
N ALA A 259 7.59 -17.55 -16.81
CA ALA A 259 6.97 -17.03 -15.59
C ALA A 259 5.48 -16.71 -15.81
N SER A 260 5.13 -16.12 -16.95
CA SER A 260 3.74 -15.82 -17.32
C SER A 260 2.91 -17.07 -17.54
N ALA A 261 3.46 -18.11 -18.19
CA ALA A 261 2.78 -19.39 -18.39
C ALA A 261 2.54 -20.12 -17.05
N VAL A 262 3.55 -20.16 -16.19
CA VAL A 262 3.43 -20.71 -14.82
C VAL A 262 2.39 -19.95 -14.02
N GLY A 263 2.38 -18.61 -14.13
CA GLY A 263 1.38 -17.75 -13.49
C GLY A 263 -0.04 -18.07 -13.96
N ALA A 264 -0.24 -18.23 -15.27
CA ALA A 264 -1.55 -18.57 -15.82
C ALA A 264 -2.06 -19.94 -15.31
N ILE A 265 -1.19 -20.93 -15.26
CA ILE A 265 -1.53 -22.27 -14.72
C ILE A 265 -1.85 -22.16 -13.22
N ALA A 266 -1.02 -21.46 -12.46
CA ALA A 266 -1.25 -21.27 -11.03
C ALA A 266 -2.59 -20.56 -10.75
N GLU A 267 -2.94 -19.51 -11.49
CA GLU A 267 -4.24 -18.82 -11.36
C GLU A 267 -5.43 -19.76 -11.57
N VAL A 268 -5.36 -20.70 -12.53
CA VAL A 268 -6.41 -21.70 -12.77
C VAL A 268 -6.48 -22.70 -11.62
N VAL A 269 -5.34 -23.22 -11.17
CA VAL A 269 -5.27 -24.22 -10.08
C VAL A 269 -5.79 -23.62 -8.78
N TRP A 270 -5.36 -22.40 -8.42
CA TRP A 270 -5.80 -21.72 -7.19
C TRP A 270 -7.27 -21.30 -7.21
N ARG A 271 -7.89 -21.14 -8.39
CA ARG A 271 -9.32 -20.88 -8.51
C ARG A 271 -10.19 -22.06 -8.10
N ILE A 272 -9.71 -23.29 -8.29
CA ILE A 272 -10.42 -24.53 -7.98
C ILE A 272 -9.92 -25.25 -6.72
N ARG A 273 -8.75 -24.84 -6.21
CA ARG A 273 -8.17 -25.43 -5.00
C ARG A 273 -8.79 -24.76 -3.76
N PRO A 274 -9.27 -25.53 -2.76
CA PRO A 274 -9.69 -24.97 -1.49
C PRO A 274 -8.48 -24.46 -0.69
N GLY A 275 -8.61 -23.27 -0.11
CA GLY A 275 -7.59 -22.63 0.75
C GLY A 275 -7.48 -21.14 0.49
N ASP A 276 -6.95 -20.41 1.47
CA ASP A 276 -6.76 -18.96 1.42
C ASP A 276 -5.32 -18.55 1.06
N ASP A 277 -4.46 -19.52 0.71
CA ASP A 277 -3.07 -19.28 0.32
C ASP A 277 -3.00 -18.67 -1.10
N GLU A 278 -2.06 -17.75 -1.29
CA GLU A 278 -1.84 -17.12 -2.59
C GLU A 278 -0.95 -17.99 -3.50
N PRO A 279 -1.19 -17.96 -4.83
CA PRO A 279 -0.32 -18.65 -5.78
C PRO A 279 1.12 -18.12 -5.72
N PRO A 280 2.12 -18.97 -5.94
CA PRO A 280 3.53 -18.58 -5.91
C PRO A 280 3.88 -17.59 -7.02
N MET A 281 3.14 -17.60 -8.12
CA MET A 281 3.27 -16.72 -9.26
C MET A 281 1.88 -16.45 -9.86
N THR A 282 1.64 -15.23 -10.33
CA THR A 282 0.50 -14.86 -11.17
C THR A 282 1.01 -14.18 -12.43
N ARG A 283 0.18 -14.09 -13.46
CA ARG A 283 0.52 -13.31 -14.66
C ARG A 283 0.81 -11.85 -14.31
N PHE A 284 -0.02 -11.28 -13.43
CA PHE A 284 0.18 -9.93 -12.93
C PHE A 284 1.55 -9.77 -12.22
N LEU A 285 1.93 -10.71 -11.36
CA LEU A 285 3.23 -10.65 -10.69
C LEU A 285 4.40 -10.80 -11.68
N ALA A 286 4.27 -11.67 -12.68
CA ALA A 286 5.28 -11.81 -13.74
C ALA A 286 5.44 -10.51 -14.55
N GLU A 287 4.33 -9.83 -14.88
CA GLU A 287 4.35 -8.51 -15.51
C GLU A 287 5.03 -7.47 -14.61
N GLN A 288 4.63 -7.38 -13.35
CA GLN A 288 5.19 -6.43 -12.37
C GLN A 288 6.71 -6.61 -12.15
N LEU A 289 7.20 -7.84 -12.19
CA LEU A 289 8.62 -8.15 -12.01
C LEU A 289 9.46 -7.99 -13.29
N SER A 290 8.82 -7.83 -14.43
CA SER A 290 9.50 -7.73 -15.74
C SER A 290 9.34 -6.37 -16.43
N THR A 291 8.50 -5.48 -15.93
CA THR A 291 8.27 -4.15 -16.49
C THR A 291 8.82 -3.07 -15.56
N ALA A 292 9.24 -1.94 -16.13
CA ALA A 292 9.72 -0.81 -15.34
C ALA A 292 8.56 -0.02 -14.73
N HIS A 293 8.72 0.41 -13.47
CA HIS A 293 7.74 1.25 -12.77
C HIS A 293 8.49 2.31 -11.96
N TRP A 294 8.70 3.49 -12.57
CA TRP A 294 9.25 4.65 -11.89
C TRP A 294 8.53 5.92 -12.35
N PHE A 295 8.48 6.93 -11.47
CA PHE A 295 7.52 8.03 -11.60
C PHE A 295 8.19 9.38 -11.52
N ASP A 296 7.65 10.37 -12.26
CA ASP A 296 8.00 11.77 -12.09
C ASP A 296 7.38 12.31 -10.79
N GLN A 297 8.22 12.74 -9.86
CA GLN A 297 7.82 13.24 -8.57
C GLN A 297 7.75 14.77 -8.48
N ARG A 298 8.04 15.51 -9.56
CA ARG A 298 8.12 16.99 -9.52
C ARG A 298 6.84 17.61 -9.00
N ARG A 299 5.70 17.25 -9.59
CA ARG A 299 4.39 17.75 -9.16
C ARG A 299 4.05 17.32 -7.73
N THR A 300 4.35 16.08 -7.37
CA THR A 300 4.14 15.58 -6.00
C THR A 300 4.94 16.39 -4.99
N HIS A 301 6.21 16.70 -5.29
CA HIS A 301 7.06 17.50 -4.42
C HIS A 301 6.57 18.94 -4.27
N GLU A 302 6.10 19.55 -5.34
CA GLU A 302 5.62 20.94 -5.36
C GLU A 302 4.28 21.10 -4.64
N ASP A 303 3.28 20.30 -5.03
CA ASP A 303 1.92 20.46 -4.52
C ASP A 303 1.79 20.01 -3.06
N LEU A 304 2.43 18.88 -2.70
CA LEU A 304 2.42 18.35 -1.33
C LEU A 304 3.41 19.04 -0.40
N ASP A 305 4.33 19.86 -0.92
CA ASP A 305 5.49 20.37 -0.17
C ASP A 305 6.19 19.24 0.61
N TRP A 306 6.44 18.14 -0.09
CA TRP A 306 6.96 16.90 0.48
C TRP A 306 8.08 16.31 -0.38
N ARG A 307 9.08 15.75 0.29
CA ARG A 307 10.16 14.97 -0.31
C ARG A 307 10.48 13.79 0.58
N PRO A 308 10.83 12.62 0.01
CA PRO A 308 11.27 11.47 0.80
C PRO A 308 12.54 11.84 1.59
N ALA A 309 12.53 11.56 2.89
CA ALA A 309 13.63 11.92 3.80
C ALA A 309 14.56 10.74 4.09
N VAL A 310 14.07 9.50 3.94
CA VAL A 310 14.81 8.28 4.25
C VAL A 310 15.47 7.70 3.01
N GLY A 311 14.72 7.54 1.92
CA GLY A 311 15.21 6.94 0.69
C GLY A 311 15.56 5.46 0.81
N VAL A 312 16.07 4.88 -0.30
CA VAL A 312 16.31 3.42 -0.38
C VAL A 312 17.52 3.00 0.47
N SER A 313 18.64 3.69 0.38
CA SER A 313 19.88 3.28 1.05
C SER A 313 19.76 3.29 2.58
N ARG A 314 19.25 4.39 3.14
CA ARG A 314 19.04 4.52 4.59
C ARG A 314 17.94 3.58 5.09
N GLY A 315 16.88 3.36 4.28
CA GLY A 315 15.85 2.38 4.58
C GLY A 315 16.41 0.96 4.70
N LEU A 316 17.33 0.56 3.81
CA LEU A 316 18.01 -0.74 3.88
C LEU A 316 18.91 -0.88 5.13
N GLU A 317 19.54 0.20 5.56
CA GLU A 317 20.31 0.21 6.83
C GLU A 317 19.41 -0.02 8.03
N ARG A 318 18.26 0.66 8.08
CA ARG A 318 17.24 0.47 9.13
C ARG A 318 16.64 -0.93 9.10
N LEU A 319 16.37 -1.47 7.92
CA LEU A 319 15.88 -2.84 7.77
C LEU A 319 16.88 -3.85 8.33
N ARG A 320 18.19 -3.67 8.02
CA ARG A 320 19.27 -4.52 8.54
C ARG A 320 19.40 -4.43 10.06
N ALA A 321 19.28 -3.23 10.64
CA ALA A 321 19.32 -3.03 12.08
C ALA A 321 18.17 -3.78 12.76
N ALA A 322 16.94 -3.60 12.28
CA ALA A 322 15.76 -4.25 12.83
C ALA A 322 15.82 -5.80 12.76
N HIS A 323 16.37 -6.36 11.68
CA HIS A 323 16.58 -7.81 11.59
C HIS A 323 17.63 -8.32 12.60
N ARG A 324 18.73 -7.59 12.82
CA ARG A 324 19.72 -7.96 13.85
C ARG A 324 19.10 -7.96 15.24
N ASP A 325 18.35 -6.90 15.59
CA ASP A 325 17.72 -6.76 16.89
C ASP A 325 16.70 -7.89 17.14
N ALA A 326 15.90 -8.25 16.13
CA ALA A 326 14.97 -9.36 16.20
C ALA A 326 15.69 -10.72 16.42
N THR A 327 16.82 -10.93 15.76
CA THR A 327 17.62 -12.17 15.90
C THR A 327 18.25 -12.28 17.29
N VAL A 328 18.76 -11.16 17.83
CA VAL A 328 19.30 -11.10 19.19
C VAL A 328 18.22 -11.37 20.23
N ALA A 329 17.04 -10.76 20.06
CA ALA A 329 15.91 -10.99 20.96
C ALA A 329 15.43 -12.45 20.96
N ALA A 330 15.35 -13.09 19.79
CA ALA A 330 14.98 -14.50 19.65
C ALA A 330 16.01 -15.44 20.31
N GLY A 331 17.31 -15.19 20.10
CA GLY A 331 18.39 -15.98 20.71
C GLY A 331 18.52 -15.80 22.23
N ALA A 332 18.08 -14.67 22.78
CA ALA A 332 18.03 -14.46 24.22
C ALA A 332 16.86 -15.18 24.90
N GLY A 333 15.76 -15.41 24.17
CA GLY A 333 14.60 -16.18 24.64
C GLY A 333 14.90 -17.69 24.76
N ASP A 334 15.64 -18.25 23.82
CA ASP A 334 16.02 -19.68 23.80
C ASP A 334 17.06 -20.05 24.91
N LEU A 335 17.70 -19.10 25.55
CA LEU A 335 18.66 -19.33 26.64
C LEU A 335 18.01 -19.19 28.04
N ALA A 336 16.72 -18.83 28.10
CA ALA A 336 15.99 -18.60 29.33
C ALA A 336 14.94 -19.68 29.64
N GLU A 337 14.76 -20.71 28.78
CA GLU A 337 14.03 -21.93 29.00
C GLU A 337 15.02 -23.11 29.30
#